data_ddf9b366b611f5ce86c10fb162e97fff
#
_entry.id   ddf9b366b611f5ce86c10fb162e97fff
#
_cell.length_a   1.000
_cell.length_b   1.000
_cell.length_c   1.000
_cell.angle_alpha   90.00
_cell.angle_beta   90.00
_cell.angle_gamma   90.00
#
_symmetry.space_group_name_H-M   'P 1'
#
loop_
_entity.id
_entity.type
_entity.pdbx_description
1 polymer ?
#
loop_
_entity_poly.entity_id
_entity_poly.type
_entity_poly.pdbx_seq_one_letter_code
_entity_poly.pdbx_strand_id
1 'polypeptide(L)'
;MVYVKEFEITTTDKNSLHNITDVVEKTVNESGIKNGVVVVETLHSTAGILMIASYGKEILDDVIREMRRTIPSRINFYHQQAPENAAGHVKSSLFGTSVSAIVKDAKLLCTNKKDIYFADYDGPQNRKYSICVIGE
;
A
#
# COMPACT_ATOMS: atom_id res chain seq x y z
N MET A 1 -19.27 -4.65 -14.10
CA MET A 1 -17.97 -5.02 -14.73
C MET A 1 -16.91 -5.22 -13.66
N VAL A 2 -15.91 -6.01 -13.98
CA VAL A 2 -14.76 -6.23 -13.12
C VAL A 2 -13.50 -6.13 -14.00
N TYR A 3 -12.53 -5.35 -13.52
CA TYR A 3 -11.26 -5.15 -14.23
C TYR A 3 -10.11 -5.35 -13.25
N VAL A 4 -9.24 -6.32 -13.53
CA VAL A 4 -8.11 -6.67 -12.64
C VAL A 4 -6.81 -6.53 -13.40
N LYS A 5 -5.82 -5.91 -12.75
CA LYS A 5 -4.48 -5.75 -13.32
C LYS A 5 -3.42 -5.86 -12.22
N GLU A 6 -2.33 -6.55 -12.55
CA GLU A 6 -1.17 -6.68 -11.66
C GLU A 6 -0.08 -5.70 -12.05
N PHE A 7 0.67 -5.26 -11.05
CA PHE A 7 1.78 -4.32 -11.21
C PHE A 7 3.00 -4.78 -10.43
N GLU A 8 4.16 -4.35 -10.90
CA GLU A 8 5.42 -4.55 -10.20
C GLU A 8 5.94 -3.22 -9.70
N ILE A 9 6.65 -3.23 -8.58
CA ILE A 9 7.31 -2.07 -8.00
C ILE A 9 8.63 -2.48 -7.40
N THR A 10 9.67 -1.66 -7.61
CA THR A 10 10.97 -1.85 -6.99
C THR A 10 11.09 -0.87 -5.83
N THR A 11 11.32 -1.40 -4.64
CA THR A 11 11.40 -0.59 -3.43
C THR A 11 12.83 -0.21 -3.09
N THR A 12 13.03 0.75 -2.19
CA THR A 12 14.31 1.41 -2.00
C THR A 12 14.99 1.12 -0.67
N ASP A 13 14.22 1.03 0.42
CA ASP A 13 14.75 0.93 1.78
C ASP A 13 14.10 -0.19 2.56
N LYS A 14 14.61 -0.49 3.76
CA LYS A 14 14.00 -1.49 4.64
C LYS A 14 12.55 -1.15 4.96
N ASN A 15 12.27 0.13 5.24
CA ASN A 15 10.92 0.64 5.40
C ASN A 15 10.75 1.80 4.43
N SER A 16 9.83 1.69 3.49
CA SER A 16 9.60 2.71 2.48
C SER A 16 8.13 2.80 2.10
N LEU A 17 7.71 4.00 1.71
CA LEU A 17 6.36 4.28 1.23
C LEU A 17 6.45 4.82 -0.20
N HIS A 18 5.71 4.20 -1.10
CA HIS A 18 5.70 4.57 -2.51
C HIS A 18 4.29 4.96 -2.92
N ASN A 19 4.11 6.19 -3.36
CA ASN A 19 2.81 6.69 -3.81
C ASN A 19 2.42 6.00 -5.12
N ILE A 20 1.35 5.25 -5.11
CA ILE A 20 0.81 4.56 -6.28
C ILE A 20 -0.54 5.12 -6.73
N THR A 21 -0.93 6.26 -6.21
CA THR A 21 -2.23 6.89 -6.53
C THR A 21 -2.42 7.07 -8.03
N ASP A 22 -1.40 7.56 -8.74
CA ASP A 22 -1.49 7.78 -10.20
C ASP A 22 -1.70 6.48 -10.96
N VAL A 23 -1.06 5.40 -10.53
CA VAL A 23 -1.25 4.07 -11.13
C VAL A 23 -2.68 3.58 -10.90
N VAL A 24 -3.22 3.80 -9.71
CA VAL A 24 -4.61 3.42 -9.38
C VAL A 24 -5.58 4.24 -10.22
N GLU A 25 -5.41 5.55 -10.31
CA GLU A 25 -6.26 6.42 -11.12
C GLU A 25 -6.24 6.04 -12.61
N LYS A 26 -5.05 5.76 -13.13
CA LYS A 26 -4.90 5.31 -14.51
C LYS A 26 -5.63 3.99 -14.76
N THR A 27 -5.54 3.06 -13.82
CA THR A 27 -6.22 1.76 -13.92
C THR A 27 -7.73 1.93 -13.88
N VAL A 28 -8.25 2.81 -13.03
CA VAL A 28 -9.68 3.16 -13.01
C VAL A 28 -10.11 3.69 -14.38
N ASN A 29 -9.36 4.61 -14.95
CA ASN A 29 -9.66 5.17 -16.27
C ASN A 29 -9.63 4.10 -17.37
N GLU A 30 -8.62 3.24 -17.37
CA GLU A 30 -8.52 2.13 -18.34
C GLU A 30 -9.68 1.16 -18.24
N SER A 31 -10.24 0.96 -17.05
CA SER A 31 -11.35 0.03 -16.82
C SER A 31 -12.65 0.45 -17.50
N GLY A 32 -12.82 1.74 -17.76
CA GLY A 32 -14.07 2.31 -18.26
C GLY A 32 -15.18 2.36 -17.21
N ILE A 33 -14.92 1.93 -15.99
CA ILE A 33 -15.88 1.95 -14.89
C ILE A 33 -15.96 3.36 -14.33
N LYS A 34 -17.16 3.88 -14.23
CA LYS A 34 -17.39 5.26 -13.77
C LYS A 34 -17.83 5.34 -12.32
N ASN A 35 -18.53 4.33 -11.83
CA ASN A 35 -19.06 4.33 -10.48
C ASN A 35 -18.90 2.94 -9.87
N GLY A 36 -18.27 2.87 -8.71
CA GLY A 36 -18.03 1.61 -8.04
C GLY A 36 -16.95 1.71 -6.99
N VAL A 37 -16.15 0.68 -6.90
CA VAL A 37 -15.06 0.57 -5.91
C VAL A 37 -13.80 0.06 -6.58
N VAL A 38 -12.67 0.55 -6.13
CA VAL A 38 -11.36 0.01 -6.47
C VAL A 38 -10.76 -0.62 -5.22
N VAL A 39 -10.19 -1.81 -5.37
CA VAL A 39 -9.45 -2.51 -4.32
C VAL A 39 -8.01 -2.64 -4.77
N VAL A 40 -7.09 -2.32 -3.89
CA VAL A 40 -5.64 -2.47 -4.11
C VAL A 40 -5.11 -3.40 -3.05
N GLU A 41 -4.37 -4.41 -3.46
CA GLU A 41 -3.93 -5.48 -2.56
C GLU A 41 -2.53 -5.94 -2.89
N THR A 42 -1.75 -6.31 -1.88
CA THR A 42 -0.49 -7.05 -2.05
C THR A 42 -0.56 -8.36 -1.29
N LEU A 43 0.03 -9.41 -1.87
CA LEU A 43 0.13 -10.72 -1.23
C LEU A 43 1.45 -10.93 -0.48
N HIS A 44 2.35 -9.96 -0.54
CA HIS A 44 3.61 -10.04 0.20
C HIS A 44 3.36 -9.91 1.70
N SER A 45 3.92 -10.82 2.47
CA SER A 45 3.70 -10.87 3.92
C SER A 45 4.56 -9.92 4.74
N THR A 46 5.44 -9.16 4.07
CA THR A 46 6.27 -8.11 4.70
C THR A 46 6.05 -6.74 4.04
N ALA A 47 4.92 -6.56 3.39
CA ALA A 47 4.53 -5.33 2.74
C ALA A 47 3.06 -5.00 3.06
N GLY A 48 2.59 -3.85 2.64
CA GLY A 48 1.21 -3.45 2.84
C GLY A 48 0.75 -2.42 1.84
N ILE A 49 -0.53 -2.13 1.86
CA ILE A 49 -1.15 -1.05 1.11
C ILE A 49 -1.83 -0.13 2.11
N LEU A 50 -1.52 1.15 2.06
CA LEU A 50 -2.01 2.12 3.02
C LEU A 50 -2.66 3.32 2.32
N MET A 51 -3.65 3.91 2.98
CA MET A 51 -4.16 5.23 2.60
C MET A 51 -3.67 6.23 3.63
N ILE A 52 -2.97 7.25 3.17
CA ILE A 52 -2.36 8.28 4.03
C ILE A 52 -2.81 9.65 3.56
N ALA A 53 -3.02 10.56 4.50
CA ALA A 53 -3.40 11.93 4.19
C ALA A 53 -2.45 12.57 3.18
N SER A 54 -3.00 13.27 2.18
CA SER A 54 -2.24 13.97 1.13
C SER A 54 -1.63 15.26 1.67
N TYR A 55 -0.63 15.13 2.52
CA TYR A 55 0.00 16.26 3.21
C TYR A 55 1.40 16.57 2.74
N GLY A 56 2.12 15.56 2.25
CA GLY A 56 3.50 15.69 1.82
C GLY A 56 4.46 14.83 2.64
N LYS A 57 5.76 15.10 2.46
CA LYS A 57 6.82 14.27 3.02
C LYS A 57 6.79 14.16 4.55
N GLU A 58 6.39 15.21 5.24
CA GLU A 58 6.39 15.24 6.70
C GLU A 58 5.49 14.18 7.32
N ILE A 59 4.27 14.01 6.76
CA ILE A 59 3.36 12.98 7.26
C ILE A 59 3.88 11.58 6.95
N LEU A 60 4.56 11.38 5.83
CA LEU A 60 5.15 10.10 5.46
C LEU A 60 6.27 9.73 6.41
N ASP A 61 7.13 10.68 6.76
CA ASP A 61 8.21 10.48 7.72
C ASP A 61 7.65 10.13 9.11
N ASP A 62 6.58 10.81 9.52
CA ASP A 62 5.91 10.51 10.78
C ASP A 62 5.31 9.11 10.79
N VAL A 63 4.65 8.70 9.70
CA VAL A 63 4.07 7.35 9.59
C VAL A 63 5.15 6.28 9.72
N ILE A 64 6.26 6.42 8.98
CA ILE A 64 7.37 5.46 9.05
C ILE A 64 7.95 5.43 10.46
N ARG A 65 8.19 6.57 11.06
CA ARG A 65 8.76 6.66 12.40
C ARG A 65 7.86 5.99 13.45
N GLU A 66 6.57 6.26 13.40
CA GLU A 66 5.63 5.67 14.36
C GLU A 66 5.43 4.17 14.13
N MET A 67 5.48 3.70 12.90
CA MET A 67 5.48 2.26 12.61
C MET A 67 6.70 1.57 13.22
N ARG A 68 7.88 2.14 13.04
CA ARG A 68 9.13 1.58 13.58
C ARG A 68 9.18 1.67 15.10
N ARG A 69 8.60 2.69 15.67
CA ARG A 69 8.51 2.88 17.12
C ARG A 69 7.54 1.90 17.76
N THR A 70 6.41 1.66 17.11
CA THR A 70 5.36 0.75 17.59
C THR A 70 5.76 -0.71 17.42
N ILE A 71 6.39 -1.04 16.29
CA ILE A 71 6.84 -2.39 15.96
C ILE A 71 8.32 -2.31 15.56
N PRO A 72 9.22 -2.20 16.55
CA PRO A 72 10.65 -2.12 16.24
C PRO A 72 11.22 -3.48 15.85
N SER A 73 12.31 -3.44 15.07
CA SER A 73 13.12 -4.62 14.85
C SER A 73 13.79 -5.02 16.15
N ARG A 74 13.62 -6.28 16.56
CA ARG A 74 14.14 -6.76 17.83
C ARG A 74 14.35 -8.28 17.79
N ILE A 75 15.18 -8.79 18.69
CA ILE A 75 15.58 -10.20 18.71
C ILE A 75 14.61 -11.12 19.46
N ASN A 76 13.61 -10.56 20.15
CA ASN A 76 12.68 -11.36 20.95
C ASN A 76 11.38 -11.73 20.24
N PHE A 77 11.32 -11.61 18.91
CA PHE A 77 10.24 -12.22 18.14
C PHE A 77 10.41 -13.73 18.08
N TYR A 78 9.31 -14.47 18.04
CA TYR A 78 9.37 -15.92 17.84
C TYR A 78 10.00 -16.27 16.49
N HIS A 79 9.70 -15.49 15.44
CA HIS A 79 10.38 -15.58 14.15
C HIS A 79 11.71 -14.83 14.25
N GLN A 80 12.82 -15.55 14.40
CA GLN A 80 14.11 -14.95 14.78
C GLN A 80 15.16 -14.94 13.69
N GLN A 81 14.84 -15.30 12.46
CA GLN A 81 15.83 -15.39 11.39
C GLN A 81 16.42 -14.03 11.02
N ALA A 82 15.59 -12.99 10.99
CA ALA A 82 16.02 -11.63 10.71
C ALA A 82 15.07 -10.65 11.39
N PRO A 83 15.54 -9.78 12.29
CA PRO A 83 14.67 -8.86 13.04
C PRO A 83 13.83 -7.96 12.16
N GLU A 84 14.37 -7.43 11.05
CA GLU A 84 13.59 -6.60 10.11
C GLU A 84 12.50 -7.42 9.42
N ASN A 85 12.79 -8.64 9.04
CA ASN A 85 11.82 -9.51 8.41
C ASN A 85 10.70 -9.88 9.39
N ALA A 86 11.04 -10.22 10.62
CA ALA A 86 10.07 -10.52 11.67
C ALA A 86 9.16 -9.31 11.94
N ALA A 87 9.74 -8.14 12.12
CA ALA A 87 8.99 -6.90 12.30
C ALA A 87 8.10 -6.59 11.09
N GLY A 88 8.60 -6.87 9.88
CA GLY A 88 7.86 -6.69 8.63
C GLY A 88 6.60 -7.54 8.57
N HIS A 89 6.66 -8.81 8.97
CA HIS A 89 5.48 -9.68 9.05
C HIS A 89 4.44 -9.14 10.02
N VAL A 90 4.88 -8.64 11.17
CA VAL A 90 3.97 -8.05 12.17
C VAL A 90 3.32 -6.78 11.63
N LYS A 91 4.11 -5.88 11.05
CA LYS A 91 3.60 -4.63 10.44
C LYS A 91 2.56 -4.93 9.35
N SER A 92 2.86 -5.85 8.46
CA SER A 92 1.95 -6.25 7.39
C SER A 92 0.61 -6.74 7.94
N SER A 93 0.66 -7.56 8.98
CA SER A 93 -0.54 -8.12 9.60
C SER A 93 -1.39 -7.07 10.32
N LEU A 94 -0.76 -6.11 10.99
CA LEU A 94 -1.46 -5.11 11.78
C LEU A 94 -1.93 -3.91 10.97
N PHE A 95 -1.13 -3.46 10.00
CA PHE A 95 -1.45 -2.26 9.23
C PHE A 95 -2.25 -2.56 7.96
N GLY A 96 -2.25 -3.81 7.53
CA GLY A 96 -3.10 -4.28 6.45
C GLY A 96 -2.41 -4.34 5.09
N THR A 97 -2.96 -5.22 4.25
CA THR A 97 -2.41 -5.54 2.93
C THR A 97 -3.32 -5.12 1.79
N SER A 98 -4.46 -4.50 2.10
CA SER A 98 -5.39 -4.01 1.09
C SER A 98 -6.10 -2.76 1.56
N VAL A 99 -6.49 -1.95 0.58
CA VAL A 99 -7.38 -0.80 0.80
C VAL A 99 -8.44 -0.79 -0.27
N SER A 100 -9.57 -0.16 0.03
CA SER A 100 -10.60 0.12 -0.96
C SER A 100 -10.88 1.61 -1.03
N ALA A 101 -11.26 2.09 -2.21
CA ALA A 101 -11.62 3.48 -2.43
C ALA A 101 -12.83 3.57 -3.33
N ILE A 102 -13.67 4.56 -3.10
CA ILE A 102 -14.86 4.79 -3.92
C ILE A 102 -14.47 5.46 -5.22
N VAL A 103 -15.01 4.94 -6.32
CA VAL A 103 -14.91 5.52 -7.66
C VAL A 103 -16.24 6.19 -7.98
N LYS A 104 -16.18 7.47 -8.32
CA LYS A 104 -17.35 8.25 -8.72
C LYS A 104 -16.98 9.12 -9.92
N ASP A 105 -17.82 9.08 -10.96
CA ASP A 105 -17.57 9.82 -12.20
C ASP A 105 -16.16 9.58 -12.76
N ALA A 106 -15.72 8.32 -12.75
CA ALA A 106 -14.43 7.84 -13.24
C ALA A 106 -13.22 8.37 -12.44
N LYS A 107 -13.43 8.85 -11.23
CA LYS A 107 -12.38 9.41 -10.37
C LYS A 107 -12.42 8.79 -8.99
N LEU A 108 -11.27 8.76 -8.31
CA LEU A 108 -11.21 8.41 -6.90
C LEU A 108 -11.85 9.54 -6.08
N LEU A 109 -12.81 9.19 -5.24
CA LEU A 109 -13.46 10.16 -4.37
C LEU A 109 -12.50 10.75 -3.34
N CYS A 110 -11.44 10.01 -2.99
CA CYS A 110 -10.44 10.45 -2.02
C CYS A 110 -9.37 11.40 -2.59
N THR A 111 -9.41 11.73 -3.88
CA THR A 111 -8.43 12.62 -4.53
C THR A 111 -8.25 13.92 -3.75
N ASN A 112 -6.99 14.32 -3.53
CA ASN A 112 -6.58 15.50 -2.76
C ASN A 112 -6.85 15.42 -1.24
N LYS A 113 -7.39 14.31 -0.75
CA LYS A 113 -7.59 14.07 0.69
C LYS A 113 -6.65 13.01 1.20
N LYS A 114 -6.58 11.90 0.49
CA LYS A 114 -5.72 10.76 0.84
C LYS A 114 -5.09 10.20 -0.43
N ASP A 115 -3.85 9.75 -0.30
CA ASP A 115 -3.14 9.04 -1.34
C ASP A 115 -2.99 7.56 -0.97
N ILE A 116 -2.80 6.72 -1.98
CA ILE A 116 -2.61 5.29 -1.81
C ILE A 116 -1.13 4.97 -1.95
N TYR A 117 -0.60 4.24 -0.97
CA TYR A 117 0.82 3.90 -0.90
C TYR A 117 1.04 2.41 -0.86
N PHE A 118 2.07 1.97 -1.58
CA PHE A 118 2.68 0.66 -1.34
C PHE A 118 3.72 0.83 -0.25
N ALA A 119 3.59 0.07 0.84
CA ALA A 119 4.52 0.09 1.96
C ALA A 119 5.38 -1.17 1.92
N ASP A 120 6.69 -1.03 1.94
CA ASP A 120 7.61 -2.15 2.09
C ASP A 120 8.25 -2.08 3.47
N TYR A 121 8.16 -3.18 4.21
CA TYR A 121 8.69 -3.31 5.56
C TYR A 121 9.94 -4.20 5.61
N ASP A 122 10.39 -4.70 4.48
CA ASP A 122 11.59 -5.55 4.37
C ASP A 122 12.21 -5.40 2.98
N GLY A 123 12.36 -4.16 2.53
CA GLY A 123 13.03 -3.84 1.27
C GLY A 123 14.54 -3.67 1.43
N PRO A 124 15.24 -3.33 0.34
CA PRO A 124 14.72 -3.16 -1.02
C PRO A 124 14.45 -4.49 -1.73
N GLN A 125 13.36 -4.58 -2.45
CA GLN A 125 12.97 -5.78 -3.20
C GLN A 125 12.12 -5.40 -4.42
N ASN A 126 11.96 -6.37 -5.33
CA ASN A 126 10.93 -6.32 -6.35
C ASN A 126 9.64 -6.87 -5.76
N ARG A 127 8.60 -6.07 -5.77
CA ARG A 127 7.30 -6.38 -5.18
C ARG A 127 6.21 -6.35 -6.23
N LYS A 128 5.07 -6.97 -5.90
CA LYS A 128 3.88 -6.97 -6.74
C LYS A 128 2.65 -6.55 -5.95
N TYR A 129 1.73 -5.93 -6.65
CA TYR A 129 0.40 -5.63 -6.11
C TYR A 129 -0.63 -5.70 -7.23
N SER A 130 -1.88 -5.83 -6.84
CA SER A 130 -3.00 -5.94 -7.78
C SER A 130 -4.02 -4.85 -7.54
N ILE A 131 -4.65 -4.41 -8.62
CA ILE A 131 -5.73 -3.44 -8.58
C ILE A 131 -6.96 -4.10 -9.23
N CYS A 132 -8.09 -4.05 -8.53
CA CYS A 132 -9.37 -4.55 -9.02
C CYS A 132 -10.39 -3.42 -8.98
N VAL A 133 -10.99 -3.11 -10.12
CA VAL A 133 -12.05 -2.11 -10.23
C VAL A 133 -13.37 -2.84 -10.47
N ILE A 134 -14.38 -2.55 -9.66
CA ILE A 134 -15.69 -3.20 -9.72
C ILE A 134 -16.77 -2.12 -9.80
N GLY A 135 -17.67 -2.25 -10.77
CA GLY A 135 -18.77 -1.29 -10.92
C GLY A 135 -19.29 -1.18 -12.34
N GLU A 136 -19.81 -0.04 -12.65
CA GLU A 136 -20.46 0.23 -13.94
C GLU A 136 -19.90 1.45 -14.66
#